data_eada3c2df68ccdc204bb3e0913750109
#
_entry.id   eada3c2df68ccdc204bb3e0913750109
#
_cell.length_a   1.000
_cell.length_b   1.000
_cell.length_c   1.000
_cell.angle_alpha   90.00
_cell.angle_beta   90.00
_cell.angle_gamma   90.00
#
_symmetry.space_group_name_H-M   'P 1'
#
loop_
_entity.id
_entity.type
_entity.pdbx_description
1 polymer ?
#
loop_
_entity_poly.entity_id
_entity_poly.type
_entity_poly.pdbx_seq_one_letter_code
_entity_poly.pdbx_strand_id
1 'polypeptide(L)'
;MRYVILRDDDTNALTPVDCLERLYRPFLNRNLPVNLAVIPNVATDTRLPSGELEGFLLAKNGTREATATIGSNPELVRYLQNNPDYKIVQHGYRHDYFEFDRVSSAEVSKRLEHGTQLLLEAGFAPPQTFVAPYDKLSRSSLKAVAKKFPVLSTGWFELERLPVAWWPKYFAKKIRRTPHWRVGQTALLSHPGCLLSCHRDYDSMLDSVIQSVNSRHLTVLVTHWWEYFRDGKADETFISFLHATADYLANNPEIKVISFDDLANGRVQLN
;
A
#
# COMPACT_ATOMS: atom_id res chain seq x y z
N MET A 1 17.51 16.62 1.41
CA MET A 1 16.63 15.67 2.13
C MET A 1 15.81 14.90 1.12
N ARG A 2 15.85 13.57 1.14
CA ARG A 2 15.03 12.66 0.35
C ARG A 2 13.98 12.06 1.27
N TYR A 3 12.80 11.78 0.73
CA TYR A 3 11.72 11.18 1.50
C TYR A 3 11.44 9.76 0.99
N VAL A 4 11.15 8.86 1.92
CA VAL A 4 10.77 7.48 1.62
C VAL A 4 9.48 7.14 2.35
N ILE A 5 8.56 6.51 1.67
CA ILE A 5 7.36 5.90 2.24
C ILE A 5 7.51 4.39 2.03
N LEU A 6 7.52 3.62 3.12
CA LEU A 6 7.38 2.16 3.03
C LEU A 6 5.89 1.82 3.04
N ARG A 7 5.43 1.10 2.03
CA ARG A 7 4.06 0.61 1.87
C ARG A 7 4.07 -0.91 1.78
N ASP A 8 3.40 -1.56 2.71
CA ASP A 8 3.10 -2.98 2.64
C ASP A 8 1.64 -3.17 2.22
N ASP A 9 1.42 -3.95 1.18
CA ASP A 9 0.08 -4.20 0.66
C ASP A 9 -0.49 -5.52 1.20
N ASP A 10 -1.83 -5.62 1.14
CA ASP A 10 -2.62 -6.82 1.39
C ASP A 10 -2.76 -7.24 2.86
N THR A 11 -2.41 -6.39 3.84
CA THR A 11 -2.78 -6.67 5.23
C THR A 11 -4.30 -6.80 5.34
N ASN A 12 -4.79 -7.88 5.98
CA ASN A 12 -6.22 -8.19 6.06
C ASN A 12 -6.54 -9.03 7.29
N ALA A 13 -7.81 -9.41 7.48
CA ALA A 13 -8.26 -10.20 8.63
C ALA A 13 -7.53 -11.55 8.79
N LEU A 14 -6.93 -12.10 7.74
CA LEU A 14 -6.23 -13.38 7.76
C LEU A 14 -4.71 -13.22 7.95
N THR A 15 -4.21 -11.99 8.05
CA THR A 15 -2.77 -11.73 8.22
C THR A 15 -2.32 -12.14 9.62
N PRO A 16 -1.34 -13.07 9.75
CA PRO A 16 -0.80 -13.46 11.04
C PRO A 16 0.04 -12.32 11.65
N VAL A 17 -0.17 -12.05 12.94
CA VAL A 17 0.59 -11.04 13.69
C VAL A 17 2.10 -11.32 13.64
N ASP A 18 2.50 -12.57 13.82
CA ASP A 18 3.90 -12.97 13.82
C ASP A 18 4.63 -12.64 12.51
N CYS A 19 3.92 -12.67 11.38
CA CYS A 19 4.48 -12.27 10.10
C CYS A 19 4.84 -10.78 10.09
N LEU A 20 3.92 -9.91 10.52
CA LEU A 20 4.17 -8.47 10.59
C LEU A 20 5.24 -8.13 11.64
N GLU A 21 5.17 -8.78 12.81
CA GLU A 21 6.18 -8.63 13.87
C GLU A 21 7.58 -8.94 13.33
N ARG A 22 7.73 -10.07 12.67
CA ARG A 22 9.01 -10.50 12.12
C ARG A 22 9.55 -9.58 11.05
N LEU A 23 8.70 -9.10 10.14
CA LEU A 23 9.11 -8.25 9.04
C LEU A 23 9.45 -6.83 9.50
N TYR A 24 8.61 -6.25 10.35
CA TYR A 24 8.63 -4.80 10.57
C TYR A 24 9.16 -4.37 11.93
N ARG A 25 9.41 -5.27 12.89
CA ARG A 25 10.01 -4.90 14.17
C ARG A 25 11.32 -4.12 14.00
N PRO A 26 12.23 -4.44 13.05
CA PRO A 26 13.42 -3.62 12.81
C PRO A 26 13.13 -2.19 12.36
N PHE A 27 12.03 -1.92 11.65
CA PHE A 27 11.60 -0.58 11.28
C PHE A 27 11.03 0.17 12.48
N LEU A 28 10.11 -0.45 13.22
CA LEU A 28 9.47 0.16 14.38
C LEU A 28 10.49 0.52 15.47
N ASN A 29 11.46 -0.35 15.74
CA ASN A 29 12.54 -0.10 16.72
C ASN A 29 13.44 1.09 16.34
N ARG A 30 13.40 1.53 15.08
CA ARG A 30 14.13 2.69 14.54
C ARG A 30 13.22 3.90 14.31
N ASN A 31 11.96 3.84 14.78
CA ASN A 31 10.93 4.87 14.55
C ASN A 31 10.71 5.16 13.05
N LEU A 32 10.82 4.13 12.21
CA LEU A 32 10.53 4.21 10.79
C LEU A 32 9.08 3.77 10.56
N PRO A 33 8.16 4.68 10.15
CA PRO A 33 6.78 4.33 9.96
C PRO A 33 6.60 3.36 8.79
N VAL A 34 5.71 2.37 8.99
CA VAL A 34 5.29 1.40 7.97
C VAL A 34 3.83 1.65 7.63
N ASN A 35 3.53 1.93 6.37
CA ASN A 35 2.16 2.14 5.92
C ASN A 35 1.58 0.81 5.45
N LEU A 36 0.62 0.29 6.22
CA LEU A 36 -0.09 -0.94 5.89
C LEU A 36 -1.32 -0.62 5.06
N ALA A 37 -1.35 -1.09 3.83
CA ALA A 37 -2.51 -1.02 2.97
C ALA A 37 -3.44 -2.18 3.35
N VAL A 38 -4.48 -1.83 4.13
CA VAL A 38 -5.40 -2.78 4.76
C VAL A 38 -6.61 -3.00 3.89
N ILE A 39 -6.92 -4.27 3.61
CA ILE A 39 -8.15 -4.71 2.96
C ILE A 39 -9.24 -4.80 4.03
N PRO A 40 -10.28 -3.93 4.01
CA PRO A 40 -11.24 -3.85 5.10
C PRO A 40 -12.14 -5.07 5.26
N ASN A 41 -12.47 -5.77 4.15
CA ASN A 41 -13.37 -6.91 4.10
C ASN A 41 -12.89 -7.93 3.07
N VAL A 42 -11.79 -8.60 3.34
CA VAL A 42 -11.12 -9.46 2.36
C VAL A 42 -12.05 -10.57 1.83
N ALA A 43 -12.09 -10.74 0.51
CA ALA A 43 -12.72 -11.90 -0.12
C ALA A 43 -11.80 -13.11 0.04
N THR A 44 -12.34 -14.22 0.60
CA THR A 44 -11.54 -15.39 1.01
C THR A 44 -11.27 -16.38 -0.12
N ASP A 45 -11.81 -16.11 -1.32
CA ASP A 45 -11.71 -16.99 -2.49
C ASP A 45 -11.23 -16.25 -3.77
N THR A 46 -10.66 -15.05 -3.61
CA THR A 46 -10.13 -14.29 -4.74
C THR A 46 -9.05 -15.09 -5.46
N ARG A 47 -9.21 -15.19 -6.79
CA ARG A 47 -8.31 -15.94 -7.65
C ARG A 47 -7.72 -15.07 -8.74
N LEU A 48 -6.47 -15.36 -9.04
CA LEU A 48 -5.79 -14.85 -10.22
C LEU A 48 -6.38 -15.46 -11.52
N PRO A 49 -6.14 -14.86 -12.68
CA PRO A 49 -6.56 -15.46 -13.98
C PRO A 49 -6.02 -16.87 -14.23
N SER A 50 -4.92 -17.26 -13.59
CA SER A 50 -4.38 -18.62 -13.58
C SER A 50 -5.27 -19.64 -12.86
N GLY A 51 -6.23 -19.18 -12.06
CA GLY A 51 -7.08 -19.99 -11.18
C GLY A 51 -6.49 -20.21 -9.78
N GLU A 52 -5.25 -19.79 -9.55
CA GLU A 52 -4.60 -19.84 -8.24
C GLU A 52 -5.22 -18.80 -7.29
N LEU A 53 -5.22 -19.10 -6.00
CA LEU A 53 -5.62 -18.14 -4.99
C LEU A 53 -4.61 -17.00 -4.89
N GLU A 54 -5.11 -15.82 -4.51
CA GLU A 54 -4.23 -14.70 -4.16
C GLU A 54 -3.27 -15.05 -3.03
N GLY A 55 -2.04 -14.57 -3.13
CA GLY A 55 -0.96 -14.90 -2.21
C GLY A 55 -1.25 -14.57 -0.75
N PHE A 56 -1.97 -13.48 -0.47
CA PHE A 56 -2.38 -13.11 0.88
C PHE A 56 -3.43 -14.05 1.51
N LEU A 57 -3.97 -15.00 0.74
CA LEU A 57 -4.91 -16.03 1.22
C LEU A 57 -4.20 -17.33 1.60
N LEU A 58 -2.88 -17.38 1.65
CA LEU A 58 -2.10 -18.59 1.97
C LEU A 58 -2.40 -19.16 3.35
N ALA A 59 -2.75 -18.31 4.30
CA ALA A 59 -3.15 -18.73 5.65
C ALA A 59 -4.62 -19.18 5.68
N LYS A 60 -5.00 -20.12 4.82
CA LYS A 60 -6.34 -20.73 4.82
C LYS A 60 -6.61 -21.54 6.09
N ASN A 61 -6.91 -20.88 7.15
CA ASN A 61 -7.44 -21.50 8.35
C ASN A 61 -8.96 -21.71 8.21
N GLY A 62 -9.38 -22.49 7.21
CA GLY A 62 -10.72 -23.07 7.15
C GLY A 62 -11.92 -22.10 7.26
N THR A 63 -11.75 -20.81 6.99
CA THR A 63 -12.88 -19.88 7.00
C THR A 63 -13.87 -20.29 5.92
N ARG A 64 -15.07 -20.64 6.33
CA ARG A 64 -16.19 -20.98 5.44
C ARG A 64 -16.91 -19.75 4.92
N GLU A 65 -16.60 -18.58 5.45
CA GLU A 65 -17.24 -17.33 5.06
C GLU A 65 -16.62 -16.77 3.78
N ALA A 66 -17.44 -16.23 2.90
CA ALA A 66 -17.00 -15.66 1.62
C ALA A 66 -16.14 -14.39 1.79
N THR A 67 -16.24 -13.74 2.94
CA THR A 67 -15.46 -12.53 3.29
C THR A 67 -15.10 -12.51 4.76
N ALA A 68 -14.03 -11.80 5.12
CA ALA A 68 -13.64 -11.55 6.50
C ALA A 68 -13.31 -10.07 6.71
N THR A 69 -14.01 -9.42 7.65
CA THR A 69 -13.73 -8.03 7.99
C THR A 69 -12.49 -7.92 8.87
N ILE A 70 -11.74 -6.82 8.76
CA ILE A 70 -10.53 -6.62 9.57
C ILE A 70 -10.83 -6.71 11.07
N GLY A 71 -11.99 -6.26 11.52
CA GLY A 71 -12.44 -6.36 12.92
C GLY A 71 -12.68 -7.79 13.41
N SER A 72 -12.81 -8.78 12.52
CA SER A 72 -12.95 -10.20 12.89
C SER A 72 -11.64 -10.81 13.40
N ASN A 73 -10.51 -10.10 13.30
CA ASN A 73 -9.22 -10.48 13.88
C ASN A 73 -8.82 -9.50 15.01
N PRO A 74 -9.36 -9.65 16.22
CA PRO A 74 -9.09 -8.73 17.33
C PRO A 74 -7.64 -8.77 17.83
N GLU A 75 -6.92 -9.87 17.60
CA GLU A 75 -5.50 -9.96 17.92
C GLU A 75 -4.67 -9.04 17.03
N LEU A 76 -4.86 -9.12 15.72
CA LEU A 76 -4.21 -8.25 14.76
C LEU A 76 -4.57 -6.77 15.00
N VAL A 77 -5.85 -6.46 15.20
CA VAL A 77 -6.29 -5.09 15.47
C VAL A 77 -5.58 -4.53 16.71
N ARG A 78 -5.56 -5.27 17.80
CA ARG A 78 -4.88 -4.87 19.04
C ARG A 78 -3.37 -4.69 18.84
N TYR A 79 -2.75 -5.61 18.10
CA TYR A 79 -1.33 -5.52 17.78
C TYR A 79 -1.01 -4.24 17.00
N LEU A 80 -1.79 -3.91 15.97
CA LEU A 80 -1.60 -2.69 15.17
C LEU A 80 -1.83 -1.43 16.02
N GLN A 81 -2.85 -1.40 16.87
CA GLN A 81 -3.12 -0.26 17.76
C GLN A 81 -2.01 -0.03 18.80
N ASN A 82 -1.39 -1.11 19.28
CA ASN A 82 -0.29 -1.04 20.24
C ASN A 82 1.06 -0.64 19.61
N ASN A 83 1.14 -0.59 18.29
CA ASN A 83 2.33 -0.19 17.53
C ASN A 83 1.99 1.00 16.62
N PRO A 84 1.96 2.24 17.14
CA PRO A 84 1.43 3.43 16.45
C PRO A 84 2.25 3.88 15.23
N ASP A 85 3.44 3.30 15.01
CA ASP A 85 4.24 3.53 13.81
C ASP A 85 3.74 2.73 12.60
N TYR A 86 2.84 1.76 12.80
CA TYR A 86 1.99 1.30 11.71
C TYR A 86 0.95 2.37 11.37
N LYS A 87 0.91 2.76 10.11
CA LYS A 87 -0.05 3.73 9.58
C LYS A 87 -1.03 3.00 8.67
N ILE A 88 -2.29 3.00 9.06
CA ILE A 88 -3.33 2.26 8.36
C ILE A 88 -3.84 3.09 7.19
N VAL A 89 -3.78 2.53 5.99
CA VAL A 89 -4.34 3.12 4.77
C VAL A 89 -5.32 2.15 4.13
N GLN A 90 -6.33 2.67 3.45
CA GLN A 90 -7.37 1.82 2.87
C GLN A 90 -6.91 1.19 1.55
N HIS A 91 -6.97 -0.15 1.46
CA HIS A 91 -6.66 -0.92 0.27
C HIS A 91 -7.93 -1.53 -0.34
N GLY A 92 -8.58 -0.78 -1.21
CA GLY A 92 -9.85 -1.22 -1.77
C GLY A 92 -10.96 -1.41 -0.74
N TYR A 93 -11.74 -2.49 -0.93
CA TYR A 93 -12.79 -2.94 -0.03
C TYR A 93 -12.71 -4.45 0.22
N ARG A 94 -12.75 -5.27 -0.85
CA ARG A 94 -12.72 -6.75 -0.79
C ARG A 94 -11.47 -7.36 -1.43
N HIS A 95 -10.79 -6.58 -2.24
CA HIS A 95 -9.70 -7.03 -3.09
C HIS A 95 -10.12 -8.11 -4.11
N ASP A 96 -11.36 -8.02 -4.62
CA ASP A 96 -11.78 -8.80 -5.79
C ASP A 96 -10.88 -8.44 -6.98
N TYR A 97 -10.63 -9.39 -7.90
CA TYR A 97 -9.74 -9.15 -9.03
C TYR A 97 -10.15 -7.92 -9.86
N PHE A 98 -9.27 -6.91 -9.93
CA PHE A 98 -9.51 -5.58 -10.52
C PHE A 98 -10.74 -4.85 -9.97
N GLU A 99 -10.92 -4.93 -8.66
CA GLU A 99 -12.09 -4.44 -7.91
C GLU A 99 -12.54 -3.04 -8.34
N PHE A 100 -11.63 -2.08 -8.50
CA PHE A 100 -11.96 -0.69 -8.83
C PHE A 100 -11.83 -0.34 -10.32
N ASP A 101 -11.59 -1.32 -11.17
CA ASP A 101 -11.53 -1.12 -12.63
C ASP A 101 -12.85 -1.48 -13.32
N ARG A 102 -13.65 -2.38 -12.74
CA ARG A 102 -14.79 -3.02 -13.39
C ARG A 102 -16.16 -2.68 -12.80
N VAL A 103 -16.21 -1.88 -11.74
CA VAL A 103 -17.47 -1.56 -11.03
C VAL A 103 -18.05 -0.22 -11.46
N SER A 104 -19.36 -0.05 -11.29
CA SER A 104 -20.06 1.20 -11.57
C SER A 104 -19.65 2.32 -10.60
N SER A 105 -19.86 3.59 -10.98
CA SER A 105 -19.56 4.73 -10.10
C SER A 105 -20.30 4.69 -8.77
N ALA A 106 -21.56 4.20 -8.76
CA ALA A 106 -22.34 4.06 -7.53
C ALA A 106 -21.75 2.99 -6.62
N GLU A 107 -21.34 1.86 -7.19
CA GLU A 107 -20.68 0.78 -6.46
C GLU A 107 -19.31 1.20 -5.92
N VAL A 108 -18.54 1.97 -6.69
CA VAL A 108 -17.27 2.53 -6.23
C VAL A 108 -17.46 3.35 -4.94
N SER A 109 -18.41 4.31 -4.95
CA SER A 109 -18.67 5.14 -3.76
C SER A 109 -19.08 4.31 -2.56
N LYS A 110 -19.96 3.32 -2.76
CA LYS A 110 -20.39 2.41 -1.72
C LYS A 110 -19.23 1.61 -1.14
N ARG A 111 -18.37 1.04 -1.97
CA ARG A 111 -17.18 0.27 -1.52
C ARG A 111 -16.19 1.15 -0.75
N LEU A 112 -15.93 2.36 -1.23
CA LEU A 112 -15.06 3.31 -0.53
C LEU A 112 -15.61 3.67 0.86
N GLU A 113 -16.91 3.91 0.97
CA GLU A 113 -17.56 4.26 2.24
C GLU A 113 -17.58 3.08 3.20
N HIS A 114 -18.01 1.90 2.74
CA HIS A 114 -18.06 0.70 3.58
C HIS A 114 -16.67 0.29 4.05
N GLY A 115 -15.65 0.36 3.17
CA GLY A 115 -14.28 0.05 3.56
C GLY A 115 -13.77 1.00 4.66
N THR A 116 -14.03 2.32 4.51
CA THR A 116 -13.70 3.29 5.56
C THR A 116 -14.44 2.98 6.85
N GLN A 117 -15.73 2.66 6.77
CA GLN A 117 -16.55 2.37 7.95
C GLN A 117 -16.04 1.15 8.73
N LEU A 118 -15.66 0.07 8.04
CA LEU A 118 -15.11 -1.12 8.70
C LEU A 118 -13.76 -0.86 9.39
N LEU A 119 -12.92 0.02 8.82
CA LEU A 119 -11.70 0.44 9.50
C LEU A 119 -11.98 1.25 10.77
N LEU A 120 -12.97 2.16 10.72
CA LEU A 120 -13.42 2.91 11.90
C LEU A 120 -14.02 2.02 12.98
N GLU A 121 -14.86 1.06 12.60
CA GLU A 121 -15.47 0.07 13.51
C GLU A 121 -14.42 -0.82 14.18
N ALA A 122 -13.32 -1.11 13.50
CA ALA A 122 -12.16 -1.79 14.07
C ALA A 122 -11.32 -0.88 15.01
N GLY A 123 -11.70 0.40 15.17
CA GLY A 123 -11.05 1.35 16.06
C GLY A 123 -9.81 2.04 15.47
N PHE A 124 -9.61 1.99 14.16
CA PHE A 124 -8.56 2.77 13.50
C PHE A 124 -9.00 4.20 13.23
N ALA A 125 -8.04 5.12 13.10
CA ALA A 125 -8.32 6.48 12.66
C ALA A 125 -8.85 6.51 11.20
N PRO A 126 -9.62 7.56 10.80
CA PRO A 126 -10.07 7.71 9.42
C PRO A 126 -8.89 7.68 8.44
N PRO A 127 -8.88 6.75 7.47
CA PRO A 127 -7.77 6.65 6.53
C PRO A 127 -7.69 7.90 5.64
N GLN A 128 -6.51 8.49 5.54
CA GLN A 128 -6.23 9.66 4.70
C GLN A 128 -5.74 9.26 3.31
N THR A 129 -5.44 7.97 3.12
CA THR A 129 -4.83 7.46 1.90
C THR A 129 -5.61 6.25 1.38
N PHE A 130 -5.77 6.22 0.07
CA PHE A 130 -6.25 5.07 -0.66
C PHE A 130 -5.11 4.45 -1.48
N VAL A 131 -4.95 3.15 -1.37
CA VAL A 131 -4.07 2.34 -2.21
C VAL A 131 -4.94 1.55 -3.19
N ALA A 132 -4.61 1.64 -4.47
CA ALA A 132 -5.39 0.99 -5.51
C ALA A 132 -5.08 -0.51 -5.58
N PRO A 133 -6.04 -1.42 -5.36
CA PRO A 133 -5.86 -2.84 -5.61
C PRO A 133 -5.38 -3.10 -7.05
N TYR A 134 -4.37 -3.95 -7.21
CA TYR A 134 -3.73 -4.26 -8.50
C TYR A 134 -3.20 -3.04 -9.27
N ASP A 135 -3.04 -1.89 -8.59
CA ASP A 135 -2.71 -0.61 -9.24
C ASP A 135 -3.70 -0.21 -10.37
N LYS A 136 -4.94 -0.72 -10.33
CA LYS A 136 -5.94 -0.52 -11.39
C LYS A 136 -7.15 0.25 -10.88
N LEU A 137 -7.40 1.39 -11.55
CA LEU A 137 -8.57 2.23 -11.33
C LEU A 137 -9.19 2.63 -12.66
N SER A 138 -10.51 2.55 -12.76
CA SER A 138 -11.25 3.18 -13.85
C SER A 138 -11.26 4.70 -13.71
N ARG A 139 -11.66 5.42 -14.76
CA ARG A 139 -11.82 6.88 -14.74
C ARG A 139 -12.80 7.36 -13.66
N SER A 140 -13.88 6.61 -13.45
CA SER A 140 -14.87 6.90 -12.40
C SER A 140 -14.30 6.65 -11.01
N SER A 141 -13.57 5.56 -10.82
CA SER A 141 -12.92 5.24 -9.55
C SER A 141 -11.87 6.27 -9.16
N LEU A 142 -11.04 6.72 -10.12
CA LEU A 142 -10.07 7.81 -9.90
C LEU A 142 -10.74 9.08 -9.39
N LYS A 143 -11.88 9.48 -9.99
CA LYS A 143 -12.64 10.65 -9.55
C LYS A 143 -13.20 10.47 -8.13
N ALA A 144 -13.79 9.31 -7.84
CA ALA A 144 -14.39 9.02 -6.53
C ALA A 144 -13.33 8.99 -5.42
N VAL A 145 -12.21 8.30 -5.66
CA VAL A 145 -11.09 8.25 -4.73
C VAL A 145 -10.53 9.64 -4.47
N ALA A 146 -10.24 10.42 -5.53
CA ALA A 146 -9.69 11.77 -5.38
C ALA A 146 -10.65 12.77 -4.71
N LYS A 147 -11.95 12.49 -4.72
CA LYS A 147 -12.94 13.30 -3.98
C LYS A 147 -12.90 12.99 -2.47
N LYS A 148 -12.57 11.74 -2.09
CA LYS A 148 -12.65 11.26 -0.71
C LYS A 148 -11.32 11.30 0.01
N PHE A 149 -10.21 10.99 -0.66
CA PHE A 149 -8.89 10.82 -0.04
C PHE A 149 -7.92 11.92 -0.46
N PRO A 150 -7.20 12.55 0.48
CA PRO A 150 -6.13 13.51 0.18
C PRO A 150 -4.91 12.87 -0.50
N VAL A 151 -4.73 11.53 -0.36
CA VAL A 151 -3.63 10.82 -1.01
C VAL A 151 -4.15 9.57 -1.72
N LEU A 152 -3.69 9.37 -2.97
CA LEU A 152 -3.86 8.14 -3.74
C LEU A 152 -2.49 7.59 -4.13
N SER A 153 -2.23 6.34 -3.78
CA SER A 153 -1.01 5.61 -4.15
C SER A 153 -1.35 4.46 -5.12
N THR A 154 -0.60 4.39 -6.22
CA THR A 154 -0.73 3.36 -7.27
C THR A 154 0.62 3.19 -7.98
N GLY A 155 0.76 2.19 -8.86
CA GLY A 155 1.99 1.99 -9.64
C GLY A 155 2.22 3.09 -10.66
N TRP A 156 1.23 3.37 -11.49
CA TRP A 156 1.32 4.36 -12.56
C TRP A 156 -0.04 4.94 -12.93
N PHE A 157 -0.03 5.98 -13.75
CA PHE A 157 -1.23 6.62 -14.28
C PHE A 157 -1.22 6.54 -15.81
N GLU A 158 -2.24 5.89 -16.38
CA GLU A 158 -2.47 5.76 -17.82
C GLU A 158 -3.36 6.92 -18.30
N LEU A 159 -2.93 7.65 -19.34
CA LEU A 159 -3.66 8.84 -19.84
C LEU A 159 -5.13 8.55 -20.17
N GLU A 160 -5.39 7.42 -20.79
CA GLU A 160 -6.72 6.98 -21.21
C GLU A 160 -7.68 6.74 -20.03
N ARG A 161 -7.13 6.41 -18.86
CA ARG A 161 -7.87 6.20 -17.61
C ARG A 161 -8.08 7.49 -16.83
N LEU A 162 -7.35 8.57 -17.17
CA LEU A 162 -7.48 9.84 -16.47
C LEU A 162 -8.75 10.61 -16.90
N PRO A 163 -9.42 11.30 -15.97
CA PRO A 163 -10.40 12.32 -16.33
C PRO A 163 -9.75 13.35 -17.26
N VAL A 164 -10.46 13.75 -18.32
CA VAL A 164 -9.93 14.69 -19.33
C VAL A 164 -9.45 16.00 -18.70
N ALA A 165 -10.18 16.50 -17.69
CA ALA A 165 -9.79 17.71 -16.94
C ALA A 165 -8.42 17.60 -16.23
N TRP A 166 -7.86 16.39 -16.08
CA TRP A 166 -6.57 16.17 -15.44
C TRP A 166 -5.41 16.12 -16.45
N TRP A 167 -5.68 16.01 -17.74
CA TRP A 167 -4.68 15.89 -18.80
C TRP A 167 -3.63 17.01 -18.78
N PRO A 168 -3.99 18.31 -18.64
CA PRO A 168 -2.99 19.38 -18.62
C PRO A 168 -1.95 19.17 -17.49
N LYS A 169 -2.40 18.76 -16.29
CA LYS A 169 -1.51 18.46 -15.17
C LYS A 169 -0.68 17.22 -15.39
N TYR A 170 -1.25 16.20 -16.05
CA TYR A 170 -0.53 14.99 -16.41
C TYR A 170 0.60 15.29 -17.41
N PHE A 171 0.34 16.12 -18.44
CA PHE A 171 1.39 16.53 -19.37
C PHE A 171 2.47 17.39 -18.70
N ALA A 172 2.08 18.30 -17.82
CA ALA A 172 3.04 19.07 -17.03
C ALA A 172 3.94 18.17 -16.17
N LYS A 173 3.35 17.13 -15.51
CA LYS A 173 4.10 16.09 -14.80
C LYS A 173 5.12 15.38 -15.72
N LYS A 174 4.71 15.01 -16.93
CA LYS A 174 5.60 14.33 -17.90
C LYS A 174 6.76 15.21 -18.32
N ILE A 175 6.50 16.49 -18.61
CA ILE A 175 7.54 17.47 -18.95
C ILE A 175 8.53 17.66 -17.80
N ARG A 176 8.02 17.76 -16.56
CA ARG A 176 8.85 17.91 -15.36
C ARG A 176 9.54 16.62 -14.92
N ARG A 177 9.23 15.48 -15.54
CA ARG A 177 9.72 14.14 -15.20
C ARG A 177 9.51 13.76 -13.72
N THR A 178 8.41 14.25 -13.12
CA THR A 178 8.07 13.93 -11.72
C THR A 178 7.16 12.71 -11.69
N PRO A 179 7.43 11.70 -10.81
CA PRO A 179 6.54 10.56 -10.66
C PRO A 179 5.24 10.92 -9.94
N HIS A 180 5.29 11.91 -9.06
CA HIS A 180 4.19 12.35 -8.20
C HIS A 180 3.64 13.68 -8.67
N TRP A 181 2.34 13.92 -8.43
CA TRP A 181 1.65 15.15 -8.85
C TRP A 181 0.39 15.39 -8.02
N ARG A 182 -0.28 16.52 -8.20
CA ARG A 182 -1.53 16.86 -7.50
C ARG A 182 -2.65 17.20 -8.45
N VAL A 183 -3.88 16.76 -8.07
CA VAL A 183 -5.12 17.18 -8.71
C VAL A 183 -6.07 17.70 -7.64
N GLY A 184 -6.39 19.01 -7.68
CA GLY A 184 -7.07 19.64 -6.56
C GLY A 184 -6.24 19.50 -5.29
N GLN A 185 -6.85 18.99 -4.25
CA GLN A 185 -6.18 18.72 -2.97
C GLN A 185 -5.52 17.35 -2.91
N THR A 186 -5.80 16.44 -3.86
CA THR A 186 -5.33 15.07 -3.81
C THR A 186 -3.91 14.94 -4.38
N ALA A 187 -3.02 14.38 -3.59
CA ALA A 187 -1.70 13.93 -4.02
C ALA A 187 -1.82 12.56 -4.71
N LEU A 188 -1.29 12.46 -5.93
CA LEU A 188 -1.26 11.26 -6.75
C LEU A 188 0.17 10.73 -6.78
N LEU A 189 0.39 9.58 -6.17
CA LEU A 189 1.71 8.99 -6.00
C LEU A 189 1.86 7.74 -6.85
N SER A 190 3.02 7.64 -7.52
CA SER A 190 3.43 6.43 -8.25
C SER A 190 4.63 5.79 -7.57
N HIS A 191 4.67 4.46 -7.52
CA HIS A 191 5.87 3.75 -7.09
C HIS A 191 6.71 3.28 -8.29
N PRO A 192 8.00 2.93 -8.09
CA PRO A 192 8.91 2.50 -9.17
C PRO A 192 8.73 1.04 -9.60
N GLY A 193 7.65 0.39 -9.23
CA GLY A 193 7.44 -1.04 -9.23
C GLY A 193 7.70 -1.63 -7.84
N CYS A 194 7.29 -2.88 -7.62
CA CYS A 194 7.60 -3.59 -6.37
C CYS A 194 9.10 -3.95 -6.39
N LEU A 195 9.93 -3.13 -5.73
CA LEU A 195 11.36 -3.37 -5.64
C LEU A 195 11.70 -4.43 -4.61
N LEU A 196 10.90 -4.50 -3.55
CA LEU A 196 10.96 -5.53 -2.51
C LEU A 196 9.90 -6.60 -2.83
N SER A 197 10.21 -7.49 -3.77
CA SER A 197 9.34 -8.58 -4.21
C SER A 197 10.14 -9.85 -4.49
N CYS A 198 9.58 -10.99 -4.14
CA CYS A 198 10.17 -12.31 -4.38
C CYS A 198 10.38 -12.64 -5.87
N HIS A 199 9.79 -11.85 -6.78
CA HIS A 199 9.98 -11.97 -8.22
C HIS A 199 11.20 -11.18 -8.74
N ARG A 200 11.96 -10.53 -7.84
CA ARG A 200 13.17 -9.80 -8.18
C ARG A 200 14.41 -10.65 -7.90
N ASP A 201 15.48 -10.33 -8.60
CA ASP A 201 16.78 -10.86 -8.29
C ASP A 201 17.26 -10.32 -6.94
N TYR A 202 17.53 -11.22 -6.01
CA TYR A 202 17.92 -10.89 -4.64
C TYR A 202 19.28 -10.20 -4.57
N ASP A 203 20.24 -10.60 -5.41
CA ASP A 203 21.60 -10.04 -5.40
C ASP A 203 21.62 -8.54 -5.73
N SER A 204 20.67 -8.08 -6.56
CA SER A 204 20.54 -6.68 -6.98
C SER A 204 19.46 -5.89 -6.24
N MET A 205 18.73 -6.52 -5.34
CA MET A 205 17.53 -5.93 -4.72
C MET A 205 17.84 -4.68 -3.89
N LEU A 206 18.79 -4.76 -2.97
CA LEU A 206 19.16 -3.64 -2.11
C LEU A 206 19.72 -2.47 -2.93
N ASP A 207 20.58 -2.76 -3.92
CA ASP A 207 21.12 -1.74 -4.81
C ASP A 207 20.01 -1.04 -5.61
N SER A 208 19.01 -1.77 -6.06
CA SER A 208 17.84 -1.23 -6.76
C SER A 208 17.03 -0.28 -5.86
N VAL A 209 16.85 -0.63 -4.59
CA VAL A 209 16.21 0.23 -3.57
C VAL A 209 17.05 1.50 -3.38
N ILE A 210 18.36 1.36 -3.12
CA ILE A 210 19.30 2.47 -2.92
C ILE A 210 19.28 3.42 -4.13
N GLN A 211 19.39 2.89 -5.33
CA GLN A 211 19.36 3.67 -6.56
C GLN A 211 18.02 4.42 -6.72
N SER A 212 16.90 3.75 -6.45
CA SER A 212 15.58 4.38 -6.54
C SER A 212 15.43 5.53 -5.56
N VAL A 213 15.86 5.34 -4.30
CA VAL A 213 15.80 6.37 -3.26
C VAL A 213 16.73 7.54 -3.60
N ASN A 214 17.94 7.26 -4.08
CA ASN A 214 18.91 8.30 -4.40
C ASN A 214 18.55 9.14 -5.64
N SER A 215 17.77 8.56 -6.57
CA SER A 215 17.40 9.24 -7.81
C SER A 215 16.14 10.11 -7.71
N ARG A 216 15.44 10.12 -6.55
CA ARG A 216 14.13 10.78 -6.41
C ARG A 216 14.05 11.62 -5.14
N HIS A 217 13.23 12.66 -5.18
CA HIS A 217 12.91 13.45 -3.99
C HIS A 217 12.00 12.69 -3.02
N LEU A 218 11.03 11.95 -3.57
CA LEU A 218 10.14 11.04 -2.83
C LEU A 218 10.10 9.69 -3.53
N THR A 219 10.27 8.61 -2.77
CA THR A 219 10.14 7.23 -3.25
C THR A 219 9.11 6.49 -2.40
N VAL A 220 8.15 5.85 -3.06
CA VAL A 220 7.25 4.89 -2.42
C VAL A 220 7.83 3.50 -2.66
N LEU A 221 8.34 2.86 -1.62
CA LEU A 221 8.79 1.47 -1.65
C LEU A 221 7.59 0.58 -1.35
N VAL A 222 7.32 -0.38 -2.22
CA VAL A 222 6.19 -1.31 -2.10
C VAL A 222 6.70 -2.71 -1.87
N THR A 223 6.05 -3.40 -0.97
CA THR A 223 6.25 -4.81 -0.65
C THR A 223 4.91 -5.45 -0.29
N HIS A 224 4.88 -6.78 -0.16
CA HIS A 224 3.72 -7.54 0.25
C HIS A 224 4.15 -8.54 1.32
N TRP A 225 3.58 -8.46 2.52
CA TRP A 225 3.97 -9.29 3.66
C TRP A 225 3.98 -10.79 3.34
N TRP A 226 3.03 -11.28 2.55
CA TRP A 226 2.86 -12.69 2.22
C TRP A 226 3.95 -13.24 1.30
N GLU A 227 4.61 -12.40 0.50
CA GLU A 227 5.72 -12.82 -0.37
C GLU A 227 6.93 -13.37 0.42
N TYR A 228 7.06 -12.99 1.70
CA TYR A 228 8.12 -13.46 2.59
C TYR A 228 7.83 -14.81 3.25
N PHE A 229 6.60 -15.34 3.13
CA PHE A 229 6.15 -16.56 3.81
C PHE A 229 5.48 -17.54 2.85
N ARG A 230 6.14 -17.82 1.75
CA ARG A 230 5.62 -18.71 0.71
C ARG A 230 5.63 -20.17 1.18
N ASP A 231 4.58 -20.93 0.81
CA ASP A 231 4.42 -22.34 1.17
C ASP A 231 4.50 -22.59 2.69
N GLY A 232 4.07 -21.62 3.49
CA GLY A 232 4.11 -21.69 4.95
C GLY A 232 5.53 -21.62 5.54
N LYS A 233 6.53 -21.19 4.75
CA LYS A 233 7.91 -21.06 5.18
C LYS A 233 8.41 -19.63 4.98
N ALA A 234 9.16 -19.13 5.98
CA ALA A 234 9.82 -17.86 5.88
C ALA A 234 11.00 -17.94 4.89
N ASP A 235 11.05 -16.98 3.97
CA ASP A 235 12.22 -16.75 3.09
C ASP A 235 13.23 -15.85 3.84
N GLU A 236 14.16 -16.47 4.56
CA GLU A 236 15.13 -15.76 5.40
C GLU A 236 16.02 -14.81 4.60
N THR A 237 16.37 -15.20 3.38
CA THR A 237 17.17 -14.36 2.49
C THR A 237 16.39 -13.11 2.11
N PHE A 238 15.15 -13.25 1.68
CA PHE A 238 14.31 -12.12 1.32
C PHE A 238 14.02 -11.21 2.54
N ILE A 239 13.74 -11.79 3.72
CA ILE A 239 13.58 -11.04 4.98
C ILE A 239 14.85 -10.25 5.30
N SER A 240 16.03 -10.82 5.10
CA SER A 240 17.29 -10.11 5.35
C SER A 240 17.48 -8.86 4.49
N PHE A 241 17.01 -8.85 3.24
CA PHE A 241 17.03 -7.65 2.38
C PHE A 241 16.05 -6.58 2.85
N LEU A 242 14.89 -6.96 3.35
CA LEU A 242 13.97 -6.02 3.97
C LEU A 242 14.61 -5.35 5.20
N HIS A 243 15.24 -6.15 6.06
CA HIS A 243 15.94 -5.63 7.26
C HIS A 243 17.16 -4.77 6.90
N ALA A 244 17.94 -5.15 5.88
CA ALA A 244 19.02 -4.33 5.35
C ALA A 244 18.52 -2.99 4.79
N THR A 245 17.31 -3.00 4.19
CA THR A 245 16.64 -1.75 3.77
C THR A 245 16.32 -0.87 4.98
N ALA A 246 15.83 -1.43 6.09
CA ALA A 246 15.60 -0.65 7.31
C ALA A 246 16.89 -0.02 7.85
N ASP A 247 18.00 -0.78 7.86
CA ASP A 247 19.30 -0.29 8.28
C ASP A 247 19.82 0.84 7.38
N TYR A 248 19.71 0.68 6.07
CA TYR A 248 20.09 1.72 5.10
C TYR A 248 19.30 3.02 5.31
N LEU A 249 17.98 2.91 5.48
CA LEU A 249 17.10 4.07 5.66
C LEU A 249 17.36 4.80 6.99
N ALA A 250 17.58 4.03 8.07
CA ALA A 250 17.83 4.59 9.40
C ALA A 250 19.20 5.28 9.53
N ASN A 251 20.21 4.71 8.88
CA ASN A 251 21.60 5.18 9.00
C ASN A 251 21.99 6.29 8.00
N ASN A 252 21.08 6.68 7.10
CA ASN A 252 21.37 7.72 6.11
C ASN A 252 20.72 9.06 6.51
N PRO A 253 21.52 10.06 6.97
CA PRO A 253 20.99 11.33 7.45
C PRO A 253 20.33 12.21 6.37
N GLU A 254 20.56 11.89 5.08
CA GLU A 254 19.91 12.58 3.96
C GLU A 254 18.51 12.02 3.64
N ILE A 255 18.10 10.92 4.29
CA ILE A 255 16.84 10.26 4.08
C ILE A 255 15.93 10.49 5.31
N LYS A 256 14.68 10.79 5.05
CA LYS A 256 13.61 10.79 6.06
C LYS A 256 12.51 9.83 5.63
N VAL A 257 12.30 8.78 6.42
CA VAL A 257 11.13 7.91 6.24
C VAL A 257 9.91 8.63 6.82
N ILE A 258 8.84 8.68 6.04
CA ILE A 258 7.61 9.39 6.36
C ILE A 258 6.40 8.48 6.12
N SER A 259 5.27 8.87 6.70
CA SER A 259 3.99 8.24 6.41
C SER A 259 3.25 8.96 5.27
N PHE A 260 2.24 8.33 4.71
CA PHE A 260 1.29 9.00 3.83
C PHE A 260 0.54 10.14 4.54
N ASP A 261 0.31 10.03 5.85
CA ASP A 261 -0.33 11.06 6.65
C ASP A 261 0.50 12.35 6.73
N ASP A 262 1.83 12.26 6.63
CA ASP A 262 2.69 13.45 6.56
C ASP A 262 2.45 14.26 5.28
N LEU A 263 2.15 13.57 4.18
CA LEU A 263 1.74 14.23 2.92
C LEU A 263 0.30 14.74 2.97
N ALA A 264 -0.63 13.95 3.54
CA ALA A 264 -2.03 14.32 3.67
C ALA A 264 -2.19 15.58 4.53
N ASN A 265 -1.42 15.69 5.61
CA ASN A 265 -1.44 16.79 6.55
C ASN A 265 -0.51 17.98 6.16
N GLY A 266 0.11 17.91 4.98
CA GLY A 266 0.96 18.99 4.46
C GLY A 266 2.30 19.18 5.18
N ARG A 267 2.72 18.23 6.03
CA ARG A 267 4.04 18.26 6.71
C ARG A 267 5.20 18.09 5.72
N VAL A 268 4.94 17.40 4.63
CA VAL A 268 5.85 17.25 3.50
C VAL A 268 5.11 17.64 2.23
N GLN A 269 5.75 18.41 1.36
CA GLN A 269 5.17 18.84 0.10
C GLN A 269 5.75 18.04 -1.07
N LEU A 270 4.91 17.77 -2.07
CA LEU A 270 5.36 17.27 -3.36
C LEU A 270 5.91 18.46 -4.16
N ASN A 271 7.16 18.35 -4.57
CA ASN A 271 7.81 19.34 -5.44
C ASN A 271 7.37 19.19 -6.91
#